data_b27566abd71088f43ba084da9d70e5ff
#
_entry.id   b27566abd71088f43ba084da9d70e5ff
#
_cell.length_a   1.000
_cell.length_b   1.000
_cell.length_c   1.000
_cell.angle_alpha   90.00
_cell.angle_beta   90.00
_cell.angle_gamma   90.00
#
_symmetry.space_group_name_H-M   'P 1'
#
loop_
_entity.id
_entity.type
_entity.pdbx_description
1 polymer ?
#
loop_
_entity_poly.entity_id
_entity_poly.type
_entity_poly.pdbx_seq_one_letter_code
_entity_poly.pdbx_strand_id
1 'polypeptide(L)'
;MGEQLIALVKQTLGANAVIPHPFPVEQQLSDLGISSLKMVNLMLAVELEFDIAIPQSDITPENFHSVAAIESLVFRTLSQRKS
;
A
#
# COMPACT_ATOMS: atom_id res chain seq x y z
N MET A 1 7.60 -6.23 6.93
CA MET A 1 6.98 -5.58 5.75
C MET A 1 5.54 -5.12 6.01
N GLY A 2 4.72 -5.97 6.57
CA GLY A 2 3.33 -5.60 6.82
C GLY A 2 3.16 -4.40 7.74
N GLU A 3 3.94 -4.32 8.80
CA GLU A 3 3.88 -3.19 9.73
C GLU A 3 4.25 -1.87 9.06
N GLN A 4 5.23 -1.89 8.19
CA GLN A 4 5.65 -0.70 7.45
C GLN A 4 4.55 -0.24 6.51
N LEU A 5 3.89 -1.16 5.83
CA LEU A 5 2.78 -0.83 4.94
C LEU A 5 1.60 -0.26 5.72
N ILE A 6 1.29 -0.84 6.87
CA ILE A 6 0.22 -0.34 7.73
C ILE A 6 0.54 1.10 8.17
N ALA A 7 1.78 1.36 8.55
CA ALA A 7 2.21 2.70 8.95
C ALA A 7 2.04 3.70 7.80
N LEU A 8 2.40 3.30 6.58
CA LEU A 8 2.26 4.16 5.41
C LEU A 8 0.79 4.47 5.11
N VAL A 9 -0.08 3.46 5.24
CA VAL A 9 -1.52 3.66 5.05
C VAL A 9 -2.05 4.63 6.10
N LYS A 10 -1.65 4.48 7.35
CA LYS A 10 -2.09 5.39 8.42
C LYS A 10 -1.65 6.82 8.15
N GLN A 11 -0.42 7.01 7.68
CA GLN A 11 0.07 8.34 7.32
C GLN A 11 -0.73 8.94 6.18
N THR A 12 -1.07 8.13 5.20
CA THR A 12 -1.84 8.57 4.04
C THR A 12 -3.25 8.97 4.43
N LEU A 13 -3.86 8.23 5.37
CA LEU A 13 -5.20 8.53 5.85
C LEU A 13 -5.25 9.82 6.68
N GLY A 14 -4.16 10.13 7.39
CA GLY A 14 -4.08 11.33 8.20
C GLY A 14 -4.43 11.12 9.66
N ALA A 15 -4.15 12.14 10.47
CA ALA A 15 -4.26 12.04 11.92
C ALA A 15 -5.70 11.92 12.41
N ASN A 16 -6.67 12.42 11.63
CA ASN A 16 -8.07 12.43 12.03
C ASN A 16 -8.84 11.20 11.60
N ALA A 17 -8.19 10.27 10.91
CA ALA A 17 -8.86 9.07 10.43
C ALA A 17 -9.15 8.10 11.58
N VAL A 18 -10.33 7.49 11.56
CA VAL A 18 -10.67 6.43 12.52
C VAL A 18 -10.17 5.12 11.91
N ILE A 19 -9.20 4.52 12.57
CA ILE A 19 -8.53 3.32 12.06
C ILE A 19 -8.85 2.15 12.99
N PRO A 20 -9.44 1.07 12.46
CA PRO A 20 -9.73 -0.11 13.29
C PRO A 20 -8.46 -0.73 13.86
N HIS A 21 -8.58 -1.35 15.03
CA HIS A 21 -7.46 -2.05 15.64
C HIS A 21 -7.96 -3.45 16.10
N PRO A 22 -7.34 -4.56 15.61
CA PRO A 22 -6.19 -4.60 14.70
C PRO A 22 -6.53 -4.11 13.30
N PHE A 23 -5.49 -3.70 12.56
CA PHE A 23 -5.70 -3.14 11.22
C PHE A 23 -6.21 -4.22 10.26
N PRO A 24 -7.29 -3.96 9.51
CA PRO A 24 -7.86 -4.97 8.61
C PRO A 24 -7.09 -5.05 7.31
N VAL A 25 -6.05 -5.90 7.26
CA VAL A 25 -5.12 -5.94 6.13
C VAL A 25 -5.75 -6.44 4.83
N GLU A 26 -6.88 -7.12 4.90
CA GLU A 26 -7.55 -7.63 3.70
C GLU A 26 -8.74 -6.77 3.28
N GLN A 27 -9.08 -5.75 4.05
CA GLN A 27 -10.19 -4.87 3.71
C GLN A 27 -9.79 -3.91 2.59
N GLN A 28 -10.75 -3.53 1.75
CA GLN A 28 -10.49 -2.55 0.70
C GLN A 28 -10.06 -1.21 1.30
N LEU A 29 -8.96 -0.68 0.77
CA LEU A 29 -8.45 0.60 1.25
C LEU A 29 -9.43 1.74 0.96
N SER A 30 -10.21 1.64 -0.11
CA SER A 30 -11.24 2.64 -0.40
C SER A 30 -12.29 2.70 0.69
N ASP A 31 -12.60 1.56 1.31
CA ASP A 31 -13.55 1.51 2.43
C ASP A 31 -12.98 2.18 3.68
N LEU A 32 -11.66 2.28 3.76
CA LEU A 32 -10.99 2.92 4.89
C LEU A 32 -10.73 4.41 4.66
N GLY A 33 -11.12 4.93 3.49
CA GLY A 33 -10.97 6.35 3.19
C GLY A 33 -9.84 6.69 2.23
N ILE A 34 -9.20 5.72 1.62
CA ILE A 34 -8.16 5.96 0.62
C ILE A 34 -8.83 6.24 -0.72
N SER A 35 -8.87 7.52 -1.11
CA SER A 35 -9.35 7.92 -2.42
C SER A 35 -8.31 7.62 -3.49
N SER A 36 -8.69 7.82 -4.77
CA SER A 36 -7.75 7.62 -5.88
C SER A 36 -6.51 8.49 -5.73
N LEU A 37 -6.69 9.75 -5.29
CA LEU A 37 -5.56 10.65 -5.08
C LEU A 37 -4.67 10.15 -3.95
N LYS A 38 -5.27 9.73 -2.85
CA LYS A 38 -4.51 9.18 -1.73
C LYS A 38 -3.81 7.88 -2.11
N MET A 39 -4.39 7.11 -3.00
CA MET A 39 -3.77 5.88 -3.48
C MET A 39 -2.47 6.18 -4.23
N VAL A 40 -2.44 7.23 -5.04
CA VAL A 40 -1.22 7.65 -5.73
C VAL A 40 -0.15 8.03 -4.70
N ASN A 41 -0.54 8.79 -3.66
CA ASN A 41 0.39 9.17 -2.61
C ASN A 41 0.93 7.94 -1.87
N LEU A 42 0.06 6.98 -1.60
CA LEU A 42 0.46 5.73 -0.94
C LEU A 42 1.44 4.95 -1.80
N MET A 43 1.17 4.85 -3.10
CA MET A 43 2.06 4.16 -4.03
C MET A 43 3.46 4.78 -4.01
N LEU A 44 3.53 6.11 -4.07
CA LEU A 44 4.83 6.79 -4.04
C LEU A 44 5.54 6.56 -2.71
N ALA A 45 4.80 6.56 -1.61
CA ALA A 45 5.37 6.28 -0.29
C ALA A 45 5.92 4.86 -0.22
N VAL A 46 5.22 3.90 -0.80
CA VAL A 46 5.68 2.51 -0.85
C VAL A 46 6.99 2.39 -1.64
N GLU A 47 7.05 3.06 -2.79
CA GLU A 47 8.27 3.04 -3.60
C GLU A 47 9.45 3.61 -2.84
N LEU A 48 9.25 4.70 -2.11
CA LEU A 48 10.31 5.32 -1.34
C LEU A 48 10.71 4.45 -0.14
N GLU A 49 9.73 3.89 0.55
CA GLU A 49 10.00 3.11 1.77
C GLU A 49 10.82 1.86 1.46
N PHE A 50 10.52 1.19 0.37
CA PHE A 50 11.16 -0.08 0.01
C PHE A 50 12.21 0.06 -1.08
N ASP A 51 12.46 1.29 -1.52
CA ASP A 51 13.45 1.59 -2.56
C ASP A 51 13.21 0.75 -3.82
N ILE A 52 11.98 0.77 -4.29
CA ILE A 52 11.57 0.02 -5.48
C ILE A 52 10.88 0.95 -6.48
N ALA A 53 10.86 0.52 -7.74
CA ALA A 53 10.06 1.16 -8.78
C ALA A 53 8.99 0.16 -9.20
N ILE A 54 7.72 0.52 -8.98
CA ILE A 54 6.61 -0.36 -9.34
C ILE A 54 6.33 -0.18 -10.83
N PRO A 55 6.40 -1.25 -11.64
CA PRO A 55 6.08 -1.13 -13.06
C PRO A 55 4.67 -0.63 -13.27
N GLN A 56 4.48 0.22 -14.27
CA GLN A 56 3.17 0.80 -14.54
C GLN A 56 2.11 -0.28 -14.78
N SER A 57 2.50 -1.38 -15.41
CA SER A 57 1.59 -2.50 -15.65
C SER A 57 1.08 -3.15 -14.36
N ASP A 58 1.79 -2.97 -13.25
CA ASP A 58 1.39 -3.50 -11.94
C ASP A 58 0.58 -2.50 -11.13
N ILE A 59 0.41 -1.28 -11.61
CA ILE A 59 -0.40 -0.27 -10.94
C ILE A 59 -1.85 -0.50 -11.34
N THR A 60 -2.50 -1.43 -10.67
CA THR A 60 -3.88 -1.84 -10.96
C THR A 60 -4.69 -1.81 -9.67
N PRO A 61 -6.03 -1.69 -9.78
CA PRO A 61 -6.86 -1.73 -8.58
C PRO A 61 -6.69 -3.02 -7.79
N GLU A 62 -6.45 -4.14 -8.46
CA GLU A 62 -6.27 -5.43 -7.78
C GLU A 62 -5.03 -5.44 -6.90
N ASN A 63 -3.95 -4.82 -7.36
CA ASN A 63 -2.69 -4.81 -6.61
C ASN A 63 -2.69 -3.82 -5.46
N PHE A 64 -3.57 -2.82 -5.49
CA PHE A 64 -3.67 -1.80 -4.45
C PHE A 64 -4.99 -1.87 -3.69
N HIS A 65 -5.66 -2.99 -3.79
CA HIS A 65 -6.97 -3.21 -3.17
C HIS A 65 -6.89 -3.17 -1.64
N SER A 66 -5.85 -3.75 -1.07
CA SER A 66 -5.69 -3.88 0.38
C SER A 66 -4.22 -3.89 0.74
N VAL A 67 -3.92 -3.79 2.05
CA VAL A 67 -2.54 -3.91 2.53
C VAL A 67 -1.96 -5.27 2.13
N ALA A 68 -2.74 -6.34 2.24
CA ALA A 68 -2.28 -7.67 1.86
C ALA A 68 -1.90 -7.73 0.37
N ALA A 69 -2.69 -7.08 -0.50
CA ALA A 69 -2.39 -7.04 -1.93
C ALA A 69 -1.11 -6.25 -2.21
N ILE A 70 -0.94 -5.11 -1.54
CA ILE A 70 0.27 -4.29 -1.69
C ILE A 70 1.49 -5.06 -1.19
N GLU A 71 1.36 -5.77 -0.08
CA GLU A 71 2.45 -6.58 0.44
C GLU A 71 2.92 -7.61 -0.58
N SER A 72 1.97 -8.30 -1.22
CA SER A 72 2.28 -9.27 -2.27
C SER A 72 3.01 -8.61 -3.44
N LEU A 73 2.55 -7.43 -3.84
CA LEU A 73 3.17 -6.68 -4.94
C LEU A 73 4.60 -6.29 -4.59
N VAL A 74 4.82 -5.75 -3.39
CA VAL A 74 6.15 -5.35 -2.95
C VAL A 74 7.07 -6.56 -2.91
N PHE A 75 6.58 -7.67 -2.37
CA PHE A 75 7.37 -8.90 -2.29
C PHE A 75 7.81 -9.38 -3.67
N ARG A 76 6.88 -9.39 -4.64
CA ARG A 76 7.21 -9.81 -6.02
C ARG A 76 8.22 -8.87 -6.65
N THR A 77 8.04 -7.56 -6.45
CA THR A 77 8.94 -6.57 -7.02
C THR A 77 10.35 -6.70 -6.45
N LEU A 78 10.45 -6.90 -5.14
CA LEU A 78 11.75 -7.12 -4.49
C LEU A 78 12.42 -8.40 -4.98
N SER A 79 11.64 -9.44 -5.17
CA SER A 79 12.16 -10.72 -5.68
C SER A 79 12.70 -10.58 -7.09
N GLN A 80 12.04 -9.78 -7.93
CA GLN A 80 12.48 -9.55 -9.31
C GLN A 80 13.78 -8.73 -9.38
N ARG A 81 14.03 -7.89 -8.38
CA ARG A 81 15.25 -7.07 -8.37
C ARG A 81 16.52 -7.89 -8.27
N LYS A 82 16.43 -9.10 -7.75
CA LYS A 82 17.59 -9.95 -7.49
C LYS A 82 18.08 -10.70 -8.71
N SER A 83 17.36 -10.65 -9.79
CA SER A 83 17.71 -11.40 -10.99
C SER A 83 18.65 -10.63 -11.95
#